data_c35dab68b914429b38fb289a5da08d84
#
_entry.id   c35dab68b914429b38fb289a5da08d84
#
_cell.length_a   1.000
_cell.length_b   1.000
_cell.length_c   1.000
_cell.angle_alpha   90.00
_cell.angle_beta   90.00
_cell.angle_gamma   90.00
#
_symmetry.space_group_name_H-M   'P 1'
#
loop_
_entity.id
_entity.type
_entity.pdbx_description
1 polymer ?
#
loop_
_entity_poly.entity_id
_entity_poly.type
_entity_poly.pdbx_seq_one_letter_code
_entity_poly.pdbx_strand_id
1 'polypeptide(L)'
;MDCAVETMKAALPLLEAEGMTAVVEFLNTSVDHPGYFLQHSDDAFELIRRVGSPRVLVLFDLYHVQISQGNLIERLRNNIEQIGQIHFADVPGRHEPGTGEIHFRNVFRAIYDLGDRYRGYVTAEYHPTDLSFRDLEKVKQLASFGPE
;
A
#
# COMPACT_ATOMS: atom_id res chain seq x y z
N MET A 1 0.44 -19.91 3.96
CA MET A 1 1.53 -19.08 4.50
C MET A 1 2.91 -19.69 4.23
N ASP A 2 3.21 -20.90 4.71
CA ASP A 2 4.56 -21.51 4.59
C ASP A 2 5.06 -21.59 3.15
N CYS A 3 4.24 -22.06 2.22
CA CYS A 3 4.59 -22.13 0.80
C CYS A 3 4.95 -20.74 0.23
N ALA A 4 4.21 -19.68 0.61
CA ALA A 4 4.50 -18.33 0.17
C ALA A 4 5.84 -17.81 0.71
N VAL A 5 6.15 -18.10 1.98
CA VAL A 5 7.45 -17.76 2.59
C VAL A 5 8.60 -18.48 1.87
N GLU A 6 8.47 -19.77 1.62
CA GLU A 6 9.50 -20.55 0.91
C GLU A 6 9.69 -20.06 -0.53
N THR A 7 8.61 -19.71 -1.23
CA THR A 7 8.69 -19.14 -2.58
C THR A 7 9.45 -17.82 -2.58
N MET A 8 9.16 -16.92 -1.63
CA MET A 8 9.88 -15.65 -1.52
C MET A 8 11.35 -15.86 -1.17
N LYS A 9 11.66 -16.78 -0.25
CA LYS A 9 13.05 -17.13 0.08
C LYS A 9 13.81 -17.68 -1.12
N ALA A 10 13.17 -18.51 -1.95
CA ALA A 10 13.79 -19.04 -3.15
C ALA A 10 14.13 -17.95 -4.19
N ALA A 11 13.41 -16.84 -4.19
CA ALA A 11 13.67 -15.70 -5.07
C ALA A 11 14.80 -14.77 -4.57
N LEU A 12 15.16 -14.83 -3.27
CA LEU A 12 16.13 -13.90 -2.67
C LEU A 12 17.48 -13.83 -3.39
N PRO A 13 18.11 -14.94 -3.81
CA PRO A 13 19.40 -14.85 -4.50
C PRO A 13 19.34 -13.98 -5.76
N LEU A 14 18.23 -14.06 -6.51
CA LEU A 14 18.03 -13.23 -7.70
C LEU A 14 17.80 -11.78 -7.33
N LEU A 15 16.92 -11.51 -6.37
CA LEU A 15 16.62 -10.15 -5.91
C LEU A 15 17.87 -9.43 -5.38
N GLU A 16 18.71 -10.15 -4.66
CA GLU A 16 19.96 -9.63 -4.11
C GLU A 16 20.99 -9.35 -5.22
N ALA A 17 21.16 -10.29 -6.15
CA ALA A 17 22.11 -10.15 -7.25
C ALA A 17 21.79 -8.96 -8.16
N GLU A 18 20.50 -8.75 -8.44
CA GLU A 18 20.03 -7.67 -9.32
C GLU A 18 19.70 -6.36 -8.57
N GLY A 19 19.88 -6.33 -7.26
CA GLY A 19 19.54 -5.15 -6.44
C GLY A 19 18.05 -4.81 -6.41
N MET A 20 17.19 -5.76 -6.75
CA MET A 20 15.74 -5.59 -6.84
C MET A 20 15.06 -5.77 -5.48
N THR A 21 13.89 -5.14 -5.33
CA THR A 21 13.00 -5.35 -4.19
C THR A 21 11.64 -5.83 -4.71
N ALA A 22 11.18 -6.96 -4.19
CA ALA A 22 9.83 -7.44 -4.43
C ALA A 22 8.88 -6.86 -3.38
N VAL A 23 7.68 -6.48 -3.80
CA VAL A 23 6.61 -6.07 -2.88
C VAL A 23 5.46 -7.06 -2.96
N VAL A 24 4.96 -7.47 -1.79
CA VAL A 24 3.85 -8.43 -1.65
C VAL A 24 2.59 -7.66 -1.30
N GLU A 25 1.56 -7.83 -2.11
CA GLU A 25 0.26 -7.20 -1.89
C GLU A 25 -0.74 -8.18 -1.27
N PHE A 26 -1.47 -7.71 -0.25
CA PHE A 26 -2.69 -8.35 0.26
C PHE A 26 -3.91 -7.70 -0.41
N LEU A 27 -4.94 -8.50 -0.66
CA LEU A 27 -6.10 -8.07 -1.44
C LEU A 27 -7.39 -8.32 -0.67
N ASN A 28 -8.32 -7.35 -0.65
CA ASN A 28 -9.62 -7.56 -0.03
C ASN A 28 -10.41 -8.64 -0.76
N THR A 29 -11.09 -9.48 0.00
CA THR A 29 -11.90 -10.59 -0.53
C THR A 29 -13.40 -10.33 -0.44
N SER A 30 -13.78 -9.21 0.16
CA SER A 30 -15.18 -8.85 0.36
C SER A 30 -15.81 -8.24 -0.88
N VAL A 31 -15.01 -7.55 -1.71
CA VAL A 31 -15.49 -6.85 -2.92
C VAL A 31 -14.83 -7.40 -4.18
N ASP A 32 -13.48 -7.45 -4.24
CA ASP A 32 -12.77 -7.62 -5.50
C ASP A 32 -12.17 -9.02 -5.72
N HIS A 33 -11.62 -9.68 -4.70
CA HIS A 33 -10.79 -10.87 -4.85
C HIS A 33 -11.27 -12.06 -3.99
N PRO A 34 -12.51 -12.56 -4.16
CA PRO A 34 -13.05 -13.63 -3.33
C PRO A 34 -12.16 -14.89 -3.42
N GLY A 35 -11.80 -15.44 -2.25
CA GLY A 35 -10.98 -16.63 -2.16
C GLY A 35 -9.46 -16.39 -2.21
N TYR A 36 -9.00 -15.14 -2.32
CA TYR A 36 -7.58 -14.84 -2.23
C TYR A 36 -7.06 -15.10 -0.81
N PHE A 37 -5.89 -15.75 -0.70
CA PHE A 37 -5.43 -16.25 0.59
C PHE A 37 -4.87 -15.15 1.50
N LEU A 38 -4.18 -14.15 0.93
CA LEU A 38 -3.55 -13.07 1.69
C LEU A 38 -4.50 -11.86 1.75
N GLN A 39 -5.37 -11.84 2.77
CA GLN A 39 -6.48 -10.88 2.84
C GLN A 39 -6.20 -9.67 3.72
N HIS A 40 -5.32 -9.84 4.72
CA HIS A 40 -5.09 -8.82 5.74
C HIS A 40 -3.64 -8.34 5.74
N SER A 41 -3.46 -7.05 6.02
CA SER A 41 -2.13 -6.45 6.13
C SER A 41 -1.27 -7.15 7.22
N ASP A 42 -1.90 -7.60 8.31
CA ASP A 42 -1.20 -8.29 9.40
C ASP A 42 -0.55 -9.59 8.93
N ASP A 43 -1.23 -10.35 8.05
CA ASP A 43 -0.70 -11.59 7.46
C ASP A 43 0.44 -11.29 6.48
N ALA A 44 0.33 -10.19 5.72
CA ALA A 44 1.41 -9.75 4.83
C ALA A 44 2.65 -9.34 5.62
N PHE A 45 2.50 -8.59 6.70
CA PHE A 45 3.62 -8.24 7.58
C PHE A 45 4.24 -9.48 8.25
N GLU A 46 3.44 -10.46 8.64
CA GLU A 46 3.95 -11.74 9.16
C GLU A 46 4.74 -12.50 8.09
N LEU A 47 4.23 -12.57 6.86
CA LEU A 47 4.91 -13.22 5.75
C LEU A 47 6.31 -12.64 5.55
N ILE A 48 6.45 -11.33 5.41
CA ILE A 48 7.76 -10.71 5.16
C ILE A 48 8.70 -10.81 6.35
N ARG A 49 8.21 -10.75 7.59
CA ARG A 49 9.02 -11.03 8.78
C ARG A 49 9.61 -12.44 8.76
N ARG A 50 8.84 -13.42 8.32
CA ARG A 50 9.30 -14.81 8.18
C ARG A 50 10.26 -15.02 7.01
N VAL A 51 10.13 -14.22 5.94
CA VAL A 51 11.13 -14.20 4.85
C VAL A 51 12.46 -13.65 5.36
N GLY A 52 12.43 -12.57 6.14
CA GLY A 52 13.59 -12.04 6.87
C GLY A 52 14.61 -11.32 5.98
N SER A 53 14.20 -10.74 4.86
CA SER A 53 15.09 -10.00 3.94
C SER A 53 14.54 -8.61 3.63
N PRO A 54 15.39 -7.57 3.59
CA PRO A 54 14.98 -6.22 3.17
C PRO A 54 14.62 -6.14 1.68
N ARG A 55 14.82 -7.22 0.93
CA ARG A 55 14.46 -7.33 -0.48
C ARG A 55 13.00 -7.78 -0.71
N VAL A 56 12.27 -8.07 0.36
CA VAL A 56 10.85 -8.43 0.28
C VAL A 56 10.09 -7.59 1.29
N LEU A 57 9.25 -6.70 0.79
CA LEU A 57 8.48 -5.74 1.57
C LEU A 57 6.98 -5.86 1.24
N VAL A 58 6.14 -5.12 1.93
CA VAL A 58 4.70 -5.07 1.67
C VAL A 58 4.39 -3.93 0.69
N LEU A 59 3.53 -4.19 -0.28
CA LEU A 59 2.75 -3.17 -0.97
C LEU A 59 1.49 -2.93 -0.12
N PHE A 60 1.41 -1.73 0.45
CA PHE A 60 0.32 -1.33 1.33
C PHE A 60 -0.71 -0.53 0.55
N ASP A 61 -1.74 -1.20 0.04
CA ASP A 61 -2.84 -0.54 -0.67
C ASP A 61 -3.90 -0.05 0.32
N LEU A 62 -4.05 1.27 0.40
CA LEU A 62 -5.03 1.92 1.27
C LEU A 62 -6.47 1.50 0.96
N TYR A 63 -6.79 1.23 -0.31
CA TYR A 63 -8.09 0.74 -0.74
C TYR A 63 -8.40 -0.63 -0.14
N HIS A 64 -7.47 -1.58 -0.29
CA HIS A 64 -7.65 -2.93 0.25
C HIS A 64 -7.71 -2.94 1.78
N VAL A 65 -6.86 -2.14 2.45
CA VAL A 65 -6.90 -2.02 3.91
C VAL A 65 -8.21 -1.43 4.39
N GLN A 66 -8.72 -0.37 3.73
CA GLN A 66 -9.97 0.27 4.13
C GLN A 66 -11.13 -0.73 4.14
N ILE A 67 -11.25 -1.54 3.10
CA ILE A 67 -12.31 -2.55 2.96
C ILE A 67 -12.16 -3.68 3.98
N SER A 68 -10.93 -4.17 4.19
CA SER A 68 -10.71 -5.37 5.02
C SER A 68 -10.61 -5.06 6.52
N GLN A 69 -10.00 -3.95 6.91
CA GLN A 69 -9.56 -3.73 8.28
C GLN A 69 -9.77 -2.30 8.80
N GLY A 70 -9.70 -1.29 7.92
CA GLY A 70 -9.69 0.12 8.31
C GLY A 70 -8.44 0.52 9.10
N ASN A 71 -8.55 1.59 9.91
CA ASN A 71 -7.46 2.10 10.77
C ASN A 71 -6.15 2.39 10.01
N LEU A 72 -6.28 3.01 8.83
CA LEU A 72 -5.21 3.18 7.83
C LEU A 72 -3.95 3.81 8.39
N ILE A 73 -4.08 4.96 9.07
CA ILE A 73 -2.94 5.77 9.53
C ILE A 73 -2.14 5.03 10.60
N GLU A 74 -2.81 4.40 11.54
CA GLU A 74 -2.15 3.67 12.63
C GLU A 74 -1.41 2.44 12.10
N ARG A 75 -2.04 1.66 11.22
CA ARG A 75 -1.43 0.50 10.59
C ARG A 75 -0.20 0.88 9.77
N LEU A 76 -0.29 1.97 9.01
CA LEU A 76 0.81 2.49 8.22
C LEU A 76 1.99 2.91 9.11
N ARG A 77 1.74 3.70 10.15
CA ARG A 77 2.78 4.20 11.06
C ARG A 77 3.51 3.10 11.82
N ASN A 78 2.77 2.08 12.25
CA ASN A 78 3.32 0.99 13.05
C ASN A 78 4.15 -0.01 12.23
N ASN A 79 3.98 -0.02 10.89
CA ASN A 79 4.63 -1.00 10.03
C ASN A 79 5.45 -0.38 8.92
N ILE A 80 5.76 0.92 8.98
CA ILE A 80 6.35 1.66 7.86
C ILE A 80 7.68 1.08 7.38
N GLU A 81 8.48 0.53 8.27
CA GLU A 81 9.77 -0.09 7.92
C GLU A 81 9.63 -1.37 7.09
N GLN A 82 8.42 -1.94 7.05
CA GLN A 82 8.08 -3.14 6.29
C GLN A 82 7.35 -2.81 4.98
N ILE A 83 7.04 -1.54 4.73
CA ILE A 83 6.29 -1.08 3.56
C ILE A 83 7.25 -0.58 2.50
N GLY A 84 7.26 -1.23 1.33
CA GLY A 84 8.08 -0.84 0.19
C GLY A 84 7.36 0.10 -0.78
N GLN A 85 6.05 -0.01 -0.87
CA GLN A 85 5.21 0.82 -1.73
C GLN A 85 3.82 1.03 -1.11
N ILE A 86 3.24 2.19 -1.35
CA ILE A 86 1.87 2.52 -0.96
C ILE A 86 1.05 2.74 -2.22
N HIS A 87 -0.08 2.05 -2.33
CA HIS A 87 -1.11 2.33 -3.34
C HIS A 87 -2.32 3.01 -2.72
N PHE A 88 -3.08 3.74 -3.54
CA PHE A 88 -4.28 4.38 -3.08
C PHE A 88 -5.39 4.46 -4.14
N ALA A 89 -6.61 4.22 -3.70
CA ALA A 89 -7.87 4.55 -4.34
C ALA A 89 -8.93 4.79 -3.26
N ASP A 90 -10.01 5.47 -3.60
CA ASP A 90 -11.09 5.73 -2.65
C ASP A 90 -12.10 4.57 -2.58
N VAL A 91 -12.80 4.48 -1.47
CA VAL A 91 -13.84 3.48 -1.19
C VAL A 91 -15.15 4.21 -0.95
N PRO A 92 -16.27 3.71 -1.53
CA PRO A 92 -16.39 2.57 -2.45
C PRO A 92 -16.02 2.92 -3.90
N GLY A 93 -15.85 1.89 -4.73
CA GLY A 93 -15.78 2.00 -6.19
C GLY A 93 -14.37 2.06 -6.78
N ARG A 94 -13.32 2.15 -5.94
CA ARG A 94 -11.92 2.22 -6.37
C ARG A 94 -11.64 3.40 -7.31
N HIS A 95 -12.25 4.56 -7.01
CA HIS A 95 -12.12 5.78 -7.78
C HIS A 95 -11.04 6.72 -7.20
N GLU A 96 -10.90 7.90 -7.82
CA GLU A 96 -9.96 8.92 -7.37
C GLU A 96 -10.26 9.45 -5.96
N PRO A 97 -9.24 9.89 -5.20
CA PRO A 97 -9.38 10.48 -3.87
C PRO A 97 -10.40 11.62 -3.82
N GLY A 98 -11.30 11.54 -2.83
CA GLY A 98 -12.37 12.52 -2.58
C GLY A 98 -13.70 12.16 -3.21
N THR A 99 -13.81 10.95 -3.78
CA THR A 99 -15.09 10.42 -4.30
C THR A 99 -15.78 9.49 -3.31
N GLY A 100 -15.10 9.07 -2.25
CA GLY A 100 -15.57 8.10 -1.28
C GLY A 100 -15.38 8.54 0.18
N GLU A 101 -15.07 7.58 1.05
CA GLU A 101 -15.08 7.75 2.50
C GLU A 101 -13.70 8.00 3.13
N ILE A 102 -12.59 7.82 2.37
CA ILE A 102 -11.26 7.97 2.91
C ILE A 102 -10.88 9.45 3.00
N HIS A 103 -10.47 9.90 4.18
CA HIS A 103 -9.97 11.26 4.35
C HIS A 103 -8.51 11.39 3.91
N PHE A 104 -8.27 11.41 2.59
CA PHE A 104 -6.93 11.37 2.00
C PHE A 104 -6.00 12.49 2.46
N ARG A 105 -6.50 13.70 2.73
CA ARG A 105 -5.65 14.78 3.25
C ARG A 105 -4.96 14.39 4.55
N ASN A 106 -5.66 13.72 5.46
CA ASN A 106 -5.09 13.23 6.71
C ASN A 106 -4.15 12.05 6.50
N VAL A 107 -4.49 11.13 5.59
CA VAL A 107 -3.64 9.98 5.27
C VAL A 107 -2.33 10.44 4.63
N PHE A 108 -2.38 11.31 3.61
CA PHE A 108 -1.19 11.85 2.96
C PHE A 108 -0.36 12.70 3.92
N ARG A 109 -0.99 13.47 4.84
CA ARG A 109 -0.27 14.17 5.89
C ARG A 109 0.48 13.21 6.81
N ALA A 110 -0.16 12.10 7.19
CA ALA A 110 0.50 11.09 8.02
C ALA A 110 1.70 10.44 7.30
N ILE A 111 1.61 10.24 5.97
CA ILE A 111 2.74 9.75 5.17
C ILE A 111 3.86 10.81 5.10
N TYR A 112 3.51 12.07 4.84
CA TYR A 112 4.46 13.18 4.79
C TYR A 112 5.24 13.33 6.10
N ASP A 113 4.55 13.24 7.23
CA ASP A 113 5.13 13.38 8.58
C ASP A 113 6.10 12.24 8.94
N LEU A 114 6.13 11.14 8.19
CA LEU A 114 7.13 10.08 8.35
C LEU A 114 8.55 10.54 7.93
N GLY A 115 8.63 11.54 7.06
CA GLY A 115 9.91 12.07 6.58
C GLY A 115 10.80 10.95 6.00
N ASP A 116 12.03 10.89 6.47
CA ASP A 116 13.03 9.92 5.99
C ASP A 116 12.74 8.45 6.34
N ARG A 117 11.77 8.19 7.22
CA ARG A 117 11.35 6.80 7.54
C ARG A 117 10.67 6.10 6.37
N TYR A 118 10.14 6.86 5.41
CA TYR A 118 9.56 6.29 4.19
C TYR A 118 10.09 7.01 2.95
N ARG A 119 10.73 6.27 2.06
CA ARG A 119 11.30 6.77 0.80
C ARG A 119 10.74 6.04 -0.42
N GLY A 120 9.69 5.22 -0.23
CA GLY A 120 8.99 4.51 -1.29
C GLY A 120 8.06 5.41 -2.09
N TYR A 121 7.47 4.83 -3.11
CA TYR A 121 6.47 5.51 -3.94
C TYR A 121 5.08 5.46 -3.31
N VAL A 122 4.31 6.53 -3.51
CA VAL A 122 2.87 6.59 -3.22
C VAL A 122 2.16 6.70 -4.56
N THR A 123 1.53 5.62 -4.99
CA THR A 123 1.06 5.45 -6.37
C THR A 123 -0.46 5.44 -6.43
N ALA A 124 -1.02 6.20 -7.35
CA ALA A 124 -2.43 6.17 -7.68
C ALA A 124 -2.76 4.88 -8.46
N GLU A 125 -3.70 4.10 -7.94
CA GLU A 125 -4.20 2.89 -8.58
C GLU A 125 -5.73 2.84 -8.51
N TYR A 126 -6.39 3.66 -9.29
CA TYR A 126 -7.84 3.80 -9.30
C TYR A 126 -8.45 3.81 -10.70
N HIS A 127 -9.75 3.57 -10.76
CA HIS A 127 -10.57 3.73 -11.97
C HIS A 127 -11.13 5.16 -11.99
N PRO A 128 -10.58 6.08 -12.80
CA PRO A 128 -11.04 7.46 -12.79
C PRO A 128 -12.50 7.55 -13.24
N THR A 129 -13.28 8.40 -12.57
CA THR A 129 -14.67 8.67 -12.96
C THR A 129 -14.76 9.55 -14.22
N ASP A 130 -13.68 10.29 -14.51
CA ASP A 130 -13.53 11.14 -15.69
C ASP A 130 -12.15 10.94 -16.33
N LEU A 131 -12.12 10.56 -17.60
CA LEU A 131 -10.88 10.34 -18.36
C LEU A 131 -10.18 11.64 -18.79
N SER A 132 -10.63 12.82 -18.34
CA SER A 132 -9.97 14.09 -18.60
C SER A 132 -8.69 14.33 -17.80
N PHE A 133 -8.38 13.46 -16.84
CA PHE A 133 -7.25 13.56 -15.91
C PHE A 133 -7.22 14.83 -15.04
N ARG A 134 -8.34 15.53 -14.91
CA ARG A 134 -8.47 16.71 -14.02
C ARG A 134 -8.39 16.35 -12.54
N ASP A 135 -8.69 15.10 -12.21
CA ASP A 135 -8.55 14.49 -10.89
C ASP A 135 -7.08 14.47 -10.42
N LEU A 136 -6.11 14.30 -11.32
CA LEU A 136 -4.68 14.29 -10.96
C LEU A 136 -4.23 15.58 -10.28
N GLU A 137 -4.74 16.73 -10.72
CA GLU A 137 -4.40 18.00 -10.07
C GLU A 137 -5.00 18.08 -8.66
N LYS A 138 -6.21 17.57 -8.46
CA LYS A 138 -6.83 17.47 -7.11
C LYS A 138 -6.04 16.56 -6.20
N VAL A 139 -5.64 15.38 -6.70
CA VAL A 139 -4.80 14.44 -5.94
C VAL A 139 -3.49 15.08 -5.54
N LYS A 140 -2.82 15.77 -6.47
CA LYS A 140 -1.59 16.51 -6.19
C LYS A 140 -1.78 17.57 -5.10
N GLN A 141 -2.88 18.32 -5.13
CA GLN A 141 -3.20 19.30 -4.10
C GLN A 141 -3.44 18.64 -2.72
N LEU A 142 -4.12 17.49 -2.68
CA LEU A 142 -4.32 16.73 -1.44
C LEU A 142 -3.01 16.23 -0.83
N ALA A 143 -2.02 15.90 -1.66
CA ALA A 143 -0.72 15.38 -1.25
C ALA A 143 0.35 16.46 -1.06
N SER A 144 0.06 17.73 -1.40
CA SER A 144 1.01 18.83 -1.27
C SER A 144 0.95 19.46 0.12
N PHE A 145 2.09 19.45 0.81
CA PHE A 145 2.30 20.08 2.12
C PHE A 145 3.46 21.06 1.97
N GLY A 146 3.15 22.38 2.01
CA GLY A 146 4.16 23.41 2.03
C GLY A 146 4.84 23.52 3.41
N PRO A 147 5.95 24.27 3.53
CA PRO A 147 6.45 24.70 4.82
C PRO A 147 5.35 25.50 5.52
N GLU A 148 5.09 25.18 6.80
CA GLU A 148 4.21 25.98 7.66
C GLU A 148 4.86 27.34 7.94
#